data_bc0c2017d5bb5cbcff164e2d326b4adf
#
_entry.id   bc0c2017d5bb5cbcff164e2d326b4adf
#
_cell.length_a   1.000
_cell.length_b   1.000
_cell.length_c   1.000
_cell.angle_alpha   90.00
_cell.angle_beta   90.00
_cell.angle_gamma   90.00
#
_symmetry.space_group_name_H-M   'P 1'
#
loop_
_entity.id
_entity.type
_entity.pdbx_description
1 polymer ?
#
loop_
_entity_poly.entity_id
_entity_poly.type
_entity_poly.pdbx_seq_one_letter_code
_entity_poly.pdbx_strand_id
1 'polypeptide(L)'
;FVDNISFGPAVVQAVHETNDIFLDVHLMISRPDHFLPRFLAAGSDLITVHVEAEHDVGETLRRIREAGCMAGLALNPATPVEATLPFLDQIDLLLCMTVVPGFGGQAFMDEVLPKIETVARWRDERGLSYHIEVDGGIDALTAARCGKAGANVMVAGSSTFRAPDMAAAVTAIRDA
;
A
#
# COMPACT_ATOMS: atom_id res chain seq x y z
N PHE A 1 -2.71 -16.11 1.35
CA PHE A 1 -2.88 -15.01 0.41
C PHE A 1 -1.71 -14.93 -0.58
N VAL A 2 -0.46 -14.98 -0.07
CA VAL A 2 0.75 -15.13 -0.89
C VAL A 2 1.51 -16.38 -0.49
N ASP A 3 2.31 -16.96 -1.41
CA ASP A 3 2.99 -18.25 -1.19
C ASP A 3 4.28 -18.12 -0.34
N ASN A 4 4.76 -16.91 -0.08
CA ASN A 4 5.98 -16.67 0.70
C ASN A 4 5.70 -15.95 2.02
N ILE A 5 6.51 -16.26 3.04
CA ILE A 5 6.53 -15.57 4.32
C ILE A 5 7.65 -14.52 4.27
N SER A 6 7.32 -13.26 4.60
CA SER A 6 8.28 -12.17 4.65
C SER A 6 8.36 -11.58 6.08
N PHE A 7 7.93 -10.36 6.30
CA PHE A 7 8.02 -9.68 7.58
C PHE A 7 6.78 -9.94 8.45
N GLY A 8 7.02 -10.30 9.71
CA GLY A 8 5.96 -10.46 10.71
C GLY A 8 5.98 -9.33 11.76
N PRO A 9 5.07 -9.37 12.75
CA PRO A 9 5.00 -8.35 13.81
C PRO A 9 6.32 -8.11 14.56
N ALA A 10 7.16 -9.16 14.74
CA ALA A 10 8.45 -9.04 15.41
C ALA A 10 9.45 -8.16 14.63
N VAL A 11 9.38 -8.16 13.29
CA VAL A 11 10.22 -7.27 12.46
C VAL A 11 9.72 -5.84 12.54
N VAL A 12 8.40 -5.62 12.46
CA VAL A 12 7.77 -4.30 12.62
C VAL A 12 8.17 -3.70 13.97
N GLN A 13 8.05 -4.48 15.05
CA GLN A 13 8.44 -4.05 16.39
C GLN A 13 9.93 -3.68 16.48
N ALA A 14 10.83 -4.50 15.95
CA ALA A 14 12.27 -4.21 15.97
C ALA A 14 12.62 -2.92 15.21
N VAL A 15 11.94 -2.62 14.09
CA VAL A 15 12.13 -1.37 13.35
C VAL A 15 11.57 -0.20 14.15
N HIS A 16 10.39 -0.33 14.74
CA HIS A 16 9.77 0.69 15.60
C HIS A 16 10.63 1.06 16.81
N GLU A 17 11.21 0.06 17.47
CA GLU A 17 12.07 0.28 18.67
C GLU A 17 13.42 0.92 18.33
N THR A 18 13.88 0.84 17.09
CA THR A 18 15.21 1.30 16.68
C THR A 18 15.21 2.56 15.81
N ASN A 19 14.04 3.01 15.34
CA ASN A 19 13.93 4.15 14.44
C ASN A 19 12.65 4.95 14.69
N ASP A 20 12.71 6.26 14.45
CA ASP A 20 11.55 7.18 14.47
C ASP A 20 10.97 7.39 13.04
N ILE A 21 10.94 6.34 12.22
CA ILE A 21 10.37 6.41 10.86
C ILE A 21 8.90 5.99 10.88
N PHE A 22 8.11 6.57 9.98
CA PHE A 22 6.72 6.16 9.76
C PHE A 22 6.67 4.74 9.20
N LEU A 23 5.92 3.85 9.86
CA LEU A 23 5.79 2.45 9.51
C LEU A 23 4.48 2.19 8.77
N ASP A 24 4.58 2.13 7.45
CA ASP A 24 3.51 1.69 6.56
C ASP A 24 3.57 0.16 6.41
N VAL A 25 2.57 -0.53 6.95
CA VAL A 25 2.56 -1.99 7.06
C VAL A 25 1.49 -2.60 6.16
N HIS A 26 1.92 -3.13 5.02
CA HIS A 26 1.04 -3.79 4.05
C HIS A 26 0.90 -5.28 4.35
N LEU A 27 -0.32 -5.73 4.66
CA LEU A 27 -0.65 -7.11 5.05
C LEU A 27 -1.15 -7.95 3.87
N MET A 28 -0.25 -8.73 3.28
CA MET A 28 -0.58 -9.72 2.24
C MET A 28 -0.93 -11.08 2.85
N ILE A 29 -1.92 -11.14 3.75
CA ILE A 29 -2.32 -12.34 4.49
C ILE A 29 -3.82 -12.61 4.36
N SER A 30 -4.23 -13.90 4.45
CA SER A 30 -5.63 -14.30 4.24
C SER A 30 -6.57 -13.80 5.33
N ARG A 31 -6.12 -13.75 6.58
CA ARG A 31 -6.92 -13.37 7.75
C ARG A 31 -6.31 -12.17 8.49
N PRO A 32 -6.31 -10.95 7.89
CA PRO A 32 -5.70 -9.77 8.52
C PRO A 32 -6.39 -9.42 9.85
N ASP A 33 -7.69 -9.62 9.98
CA ASP A 33 -8.50 -9.41 11.18
C ASP A 33 -7.97 -10.16 12.41
N HIS A 34 -7.49 -11.38 12.19
CA HIS A 34 -6.92 -12.24 13.24
C HIS A 34 -5.56 -11.75 13.74
N PHE A 35 -4.73 -11.23 12.84
CA PHE A 35 -3.36 -10.78 13.17
C PHE A 35 -3.28 -9.30 13.54
N LEU A 36 -4.30 -8.51 13.24
CA LEU A 36 -4.36 -7.07 13.46
C LEU A 36 -3.87 -6.63 14.85
N PRO A 37 -4.30 -7.23 15.98
CA PRO A 37 -3.84 -6.80 17.30
C PRO A 37 -2.32 -6.88 17.49
N ARG A 38 -1.67 -7.84 16.82
CA ARG A 38 -0.21 -8.03 16.92
C ARG A 38 0.55 -6.97 16.14
N PHE A 39 0.06 -6.55 14.96
CA PHE A 39 0.67 -5.51 14.15
C PHE A 39 0.46 -4.12 14.78
N LEU A 40 -0.71 -3.87 15.36
CA LEU A 40 -0.97 -2.66 16.14
C LEU A 40 -0.03 -2.56 17.36
N ALA A 41 0.11 -3.64 18.13
CA ALA A 41 1.03 -3.68 19.28
C ALA A 41 2.50 -3.58 18.89
N ALA A 42 2.86 -3.92 17.65
CA ALA A 42 4.21 -3.81 17.11
C ALA A 42 4.62 -2.37 16.73
N GLY A 43 3.70 -1.39 16.77
CA GLY A 43 3.98 0.02 16.49
C GLY A 43 3.78 0.42 15.03
N SER A 44 2.84 -0.20 14.32
CA SER A 44 2.45 0.23 12.97
C SER A 44 1.77 1.60 13.01
N ASP A 45 2.17 2.53 12.15
CA ASP A 45 1.52 3.84 11.99
C ASP A 45 0.37 3.79 10.97
N LEU A 46 0.52 2.99 9.93
CA LEU A 46 -0.49 2.68 8.94
C LEU A 46 -0.54 1.16 8.72
N ILE A 47 -1.75 0.61 8.62
CA ILE A 47 -1.96 -0.80 8.26
C ILE A 47 -2.86 -0.88 7.04
N THR A 48 -2.33 -1.47 5.96
CA THR A 48 -3.05 -1.70 4.70
C THR A 48 -3.46 -3.17 4.59
N VAL A 49 -4.77 -3.41 4.37
CA VAL A 49 -5.37 -4.74 4.18
C VAL A 49 -5.97 -4.86 2.79
N HIS A 50 -5.98 -6.06 2.24
CA HIS A 50 -6.55 -6.32 0.91
C HIS A 50 -8.06 -6.47 0.93
N VAL A 51 -8.74 -5.89 -0.06
CA VAL A 51 -10.19 -6.06 -0.26
C VAL A 51 -10.56 -7.51 -0.60
N GLU A 52 -9.63 -8.29 -1.13
CA GLU A 52 -9.79 -9.70 -1.52
C GLU A 52 -9.54 -10.70 -0.37
N ALA A 53 -9.04 -10.24 0.78
CA ALA A 53 -8.72 -11.12 1.89
C ALA A 53 -9.99 -11.62 2.63
N GLU A 54 -9.86 -12.70 3.40
CA GLU A 54 -10.98 -13.37 4.10
C GLU A 54 -11.32 -12.67 5.42
N HIS A 55 -11.92 -11.47 5.35
CA HIS A 55 -12.34 -10.72 6.53
C HIS A 55 -13.51 -9.77 6.22
N ASP A 56 -14.14 -9.23 7.25
CA ASP A 56 -15.02 -8.08 7.12
C ASP A 56 -14.14 -6.83 6.95
N VAL A 57 -14.09 -6.29 5.71
CA VAL A 57 -13.24 -5.15 5.36
C VAL A 57 -13.61 -3.91 6.19
N GLY A 58 -14.90 -3.55 6.23
CA GLY A 58 -15.35 -2.36 6.96
C GLY A 58 -15.05 -2.45 8.46
N GLU A 59 -15.32 -3.59 9.07
CA GLU A 59 -15.01 -3.83 10.49
C GLU A 59 -13.51 -3.78 10.76
N THR A 60 -12.68 -4.31 9.87
CA THR A 60 -11.21 -4.30 10.03
C THR A 60 -10.68 -2.88 9.93
N LEU A 61 -11.10 -2.09 8.94
CA LEU A 61 -10.72 -0.68 8.79
C LEU A 61 -11.14 0.15 10.02
N ARG A 62 -12.35 -0.05 10.51
CA ARG A 62 -12.84 0.59 11.73
C ARG A 62 -11.94 0.29 12.94
N ARG A 63 -11.57 -0.98 13.14
CA ARG A 63 -10.70 -1.40 14.24
C ARG A 63 -9.29 -0.82 14.15
N ILE A 64 -8.73 -0.70 12.94
CA ILE A 64 -7.43 -0.04 12.72
C ILE A 64 -7.52 1.42 13.19
N ARG A 65 -8.53 2.16 12.75
CA ARG A 65 -8.72 3.57 13.10
C ARG A 65 -9.02 3.79 14.59
N GLU A 66 -9.83 2.94 15.21
CA GLU A 66 -10.13 3.00 16.66
C GLU A 66 -8.89 2.76 17.53
N ALA A 67 -7.90 2.04 17.02
CA ALA A 67 -6.60 1.87 17.68
C ALA A 67 -5.66 3.07 17.51
N GLY A 68 -6.07 4.12 16.78
CA GLY A 68 -5.26 5.31 16.51
C GLY A 68 -4.25 5.13 15.36
N CYS A 69 -4.36 4.04 14.59
CA CYS A 69 -3.55 3.75 13.41
C CYS A 69 -4.27 4.23 12.14
N MET A 70 -3.54 4.67 11.13
CA MET A 70 -4.10 4.98 9.82
C MET A 70 -4.54 3.70 9.11
N ALA A 71 -5.67 3.77 8.39
CA ALA A 71 -6.24 2.61 7.70
C ALA A 71 -6.01 2.69 6.19
N GLY A 72 -5.37 1.66 5.64
CA GLY A 72 -5.16 1.48 4.21
C GLY A 72 -5.98 0.32 3.65
N LEU A 73 -6.44 0.46 2.41
CA LEU A 73 -7.10 -0.59 1.64
C LEU A 73 -6.32 -0.86 0.36
N ALA A 74 -5.99 -2.11 0.09
CA ALA A 74 -5.29 -2.54 -1.12
C ALA A 74 -6.22 -3.30 -2.07
N LEU A 75 -5.93 -3.21 -3.37
CA LEU A 75 -6.54 -4.05 -4.40
C LEU A 75 -5.50 -4.59 -5.37
N ASN A 76 -5.72 -5.83 -5.82
CA ASN A 76 -4.89 -6.51 -6.81
C ASN A 76 -5.13 -5.98 -8.24
N PRO A 77 -4.17 -6.20 -9.19
CA PRO A 77 -4.36 -5.80 -10.58
C PRO A 77 -5.61 -6.38 -11.24
N ALA A 78 -6.00 -7.61 -10.91
CA ALA A 78 -7.18 -8.26 -11.48
C ALA A 78 -8.51 -7.82 -10.86
N THR A 79 -8.50 -7.24 -9.65
CA THR A 79 -9.71 -6.86 -8.92
C THR A 79 -10.33 -5.59 -9.51
N PRO A 80 -11.63 -5.56 -9.81
CA PRO A 80 -12.30 -4.33 -10.25
C PRO A 80 -12.18 -3.23 -9.19
N VAL A 81 -11.86 -2.02 -9.63
CA VAL A 81 -11.65 -0.87 -8.72
C VAL A 81 -12.90 -0.52 -7.91
N GLU A 82 -14.08 -0.85 -8.44
CA GLU A 82 -15.38 -0.65 -7.80
C GLU A 82 -15.53 -1.41 -6.48
N ALA A 83 -14.75 -2.48 -6.26
CA ALA A 83 -14.74 -3.21 -5.00
C ALA A 83 -14.32 -2.33 -3.81
N THR A 84 -13.60 -1.23 -4.05
CA THR A 84 -13.16 -0.29 -3.02
C THR A 84 -14.19 0.79 -2.67
N LEU A 85 -15.18 1.02 -3.57
CA LEU A 85 -16.18 2.10 -3.44
C LEU A 85 -16.89 2.20 -2.08
N PRO A 86 -17.29 1.08 -1.43
CA PRO A 86 -17.98 1.12 -0.15
C PRO A 86 -17.11 1.61 1.03
N PHE A 87 -15.79 1.72 0.84
CA PHE A 87 -14.82 1.93 1.91
C PHE A 87 -14.03 3.23 1.79
N LEU A 88 -14.20 4.00 0.69
CA LEU A 88 -13.36 5.17 0.39
C LEU A 88 -13.42 6.29 1.43
N ASP A 89 -14.49 6.39 2.20
CA ASP A 89 -14.67 7.35 3.30
C ASP A 89 -14.10 6.83 4.64
N GLN A 90 -13.64 5.57 4.68
CA GLN A 90 -13.12 4.91 5.86
C GLN A 90 -11.60 4.75 5.84
N ILE A 91 -10.93 5.15 4.75
CA ILE A 91 -9.50 4.93 4.53
C ILE A 91 -8.71 6.24 4.52
N ASP A 92 -7.46 6.13 4.92
CA ASP A 92 -6.45 7.18 4.84
C ASP A 92 -5.51 6.96 3.65
N LEU A 93 -5.46 5.72 3.12
CA LEU A 93 -4.66 5.34 1.97
C LEU A 93 -5.35 4.25 1.14
N LEU A 94 -5.29 4.38 -0.19
CA LEU A 94 -5.68 3.34 -1.15
C LEU A 94 -4.46 2.87 -1.94
N LEU A 95 -4.09 1.60 -1.79
CA LEU A 95 -2.97 0.97 -2.48
C LEU A 95 -3.46 0.24 -3.73
N CYS A 96 -3.02 0.69 -4.90
CA CYS A 96 -3.19 -0.02 -6.16
C CYS A 96 -1.95 -0.88 -6.43
N MET A 97 -2.08 -2.21 -6.32
CA MET A 97 -0.99 -3.12 -6.70
C MET A 97 -0.73 -3.01 -8.20
N THR A 98 0.53 -2.78 -8.56
CA THR A 98 1.01 -2.67 -9.95
C THR A 98 1.78 -3.91 -10.42
N VAL A 99 1.75 -4.96 -9.61
CA VAL A 99 2.18 -6.34 -9.90
C VAL A 99 1.25 -7.31 -9.16
N VAL A 100 1.27 -8.58 -9.52
CA VAL A 100 0.60 -9.61 -8.71
C VAL A 100 1.38 -9.79 -7.40
N PRO A 101 0.74 -9.64 -6.21
CA PRO A 101 1.43 -9.77 -4.92
C PRO A 101 2.16 -11.10 -4.75
N GLY A 102 3.31 -11.08 -4.02
CA GLY A 102 4.03 -12.29 -3.62
C GLY A 102 5.54 -12.20 -3.78
N PHE A 103 6.06 -11.60 -4.84
CA PHE A 103 7.50 -11.53 -5.10
C PHE A 103 7.93 -10.14 -5.56
N GLY A 104 9.09 -9.70 -5.06
CA GLY A 104 9.71 -8.44 -5.50
C GLY A 104 10.38 -8.56 -6.89
N GLY A 105 10.60 -7.40 -7.55
CA GLY A 105 11.34 -7.32 -8.82
C GLY A 105 10.54 -7.74 -10.05
N GLN A 106 9.23 -7.77 -9.98
CA GLN A 106 8.34 -8.01 -11.12
C GLN A 106 8.26 -6.77 -12.02
N ALA A 107 7.88 -6.98 -13.29
CA ALA A 107 7.62 -5.91 -14.24
C ALA A 107 6.31 -5.17 -13.89
N PHE A 108 6.33 -3.85 -14.02
CA PHE A 108 5.16 -3.00 -13.83
C PHE A 108 4.03 -3.35 -14.82
N MET A 109 2.80 -3.38 -14.34
CA MET A 109 1.60 -3.71 -15.12
C MET A 109 0.87 -2.42 -15.53
N ASP A 110 1.03 -2.02 -16.80
CA ASP A 110 0.46 -0.78 -17.36
C ASP A 110 -1.07 -0.71 -17.29
N GLU A 111 -1.73 -1.84 -17.30
CA GLU A 111 -3.19 -1.95 -17.21
C GLU A 111 -3.76 -1.46 -15.87
N VAL A 112 -2.92 -1.20 -14.87
CA VAL A 112 -3.35 -0.63 -13.58
C VAL A 112 -3.48 0.89 -13.63
N LEU A 113 -2.82 1.59 -14.55
CA LEU A 113 -2.89 3.06 -14.65
C LEU A 113 -4.31 3.62 -14.72
N PRO A 114 -5.25 3.06 -15.52
CA PRO A 114 -6.64 3.54 -15.53
C PRO A 114 -7.37 3.38 -14.19
N LYS A 115 -6.96 2.42 -13.33
CA LYS A 115 -7.52 2.29 -11.97
C LYS A 115 -7.05 3.43 -11.08
N ILE A 116 -5.77 3.78 -11.15
CA ILE A 116 -5.19 4.91 -10.42
C ILE A 116 -5.91 6.20 -10.80
N GLU A 117 -6.10 6.46 -12.10
CA GLU A 117 -6.87 7.62 -12.60
C GLU A 117 -8.31 7.63 -12.08
N THR A 118 -8.94 6.46 -12.01
CA THR A 118 -10.32 6.32 -11.53
C THR A 118 -10.43 6.66 -10.04
N VAL A 119 -9.55 6.11 -9.19
CA VAL A 119 -9.59 6.39 -7.74
C VAL A 119 -9.16 7.83 -7.44
N ALA A 120 -8.26 8.43 -8.22
CA ALA A 120 -7.91 9.84 -8.10
C ALA A 120 -9.12 10.74 -8.41
N ARG A 121 -9.82 10.46 -9.51
CA ARG A 121 -11.06 11.16 -9.85
C ARG A 121 -12.13 11.01 -8.76
N TRP A 122 -12.36 9.81 -8.22
CA TRP A 122 -13.34 9.59 -7.14
C TRP A 122 -12.99 10.33 -5.86
N ARG A 123 -11.69 10.40 -5.51
CA ARG A 123 -11.20 11.19 -4.38
C ARG A 123 -11.60 12.66 -4.55
N ASP A 124 -11.31 13.22 -5.71
CA ASP A 124 -11.55 14.65 -5.99
C ASP A 124 -13.05 14.95 -6.10
N GLU A 125 -13.82 14.14 -6.84
CA GLU A 125 -15.28 14.31 -7.02
C GLU A 125 -16.06 14.21 -5.71
N ARG A 126 -15.57 13.42 -4.75
CA ARG A 126 -16.24 13.22 -3.44
C ARG A 126 -15.66 14.07 -2.33
N GLY A 127 -14.62 14.87 -2.60
CA GLY A 127 -13.93 15.68 -1.57
C GLY A 127 -13.25 14.84 -0.50
N LEU A 128 -12.76 13.65 -0.86
CA LEU A 128 -12.02 12.75 0.03
C LEU A 128 -10.53 13.10 0.02
N SER A 129 -9.79 12.65 1.06
CA SER A 129 -8.39 13.06 1.28
C SER A 129 -7.40 11.89 1.39
N TYR A 130 -7.82 10.65 1.04
CA TYR A 130 -6.92 9.50 1.11
C TYR A 130 -5.73 9.64 0.14
N HIS A 131 -4.58 9.12 0.55
CA HIS A 131 -3.42 8.95 -0.31
C HIS A 131 -3.66 7.82 -1.33
N ILE A 132 -3.03 7.93 -2.50
CA ILE A 132 -3.05 6.88 -3.51
C ILE A 132 -1.64 6.33 -3.62
N GLU A 133 -1.49 5.09 -3.21
CA GLU A 133 -0.21 4.38 -3.19
C GLU A 133 -0.13 3.36 -4.33
N VAL A 134 1.09 3.11 -4.80
CA VAL A 134 1.39 2.07 -5.79
C VAL A 134 2.55 1.22 -5.32
N ASP A 135 2.43 -0.11 -5.47
CA ASP A 135 3.48 -1.08 -5.16
C ASP A 135 3.64 -2.10 -6.27
N GLY A 136 4.86 -2.20 -6.79
CA GLY A 136 5.28 -3.18 -7.78
C GLY A 136 5.89 -2.58 -9.04
N GLY A 137 7.16 -2.91 -9.31
CA GLY A 137 7.87 -2.45 -10.50
C GLY A 137 8.11 -0.94 -10.56
N ILE A 138 8.16 -0.27 -9.39
CA ILE A 138 8.34 1.18 -9.30
C ILE A 138 9.81 1.56 -9.44
N ASP A 139 10.09 2.40 -10.43
CA ASP A 139 11.34 3.12 -10.69
C ASP A 139 10.99 4.57 -11.09
N ALA A 140 11.97 5.41 -11.46
CA ALA A 140 11.71 6.81 -11.82
C ALA A 140 10.76 6.95 -13.03
N LEU A 141 10.81 6.04 -14.01
CA LEU A 141 9.97 6.10 -15.20
C LEU A 141 8.52 5.72 -14.86
N THR A 142 8.33 4.62 -14.13
CA THR A 142 6.98 4.16 -13.74
C THR A 142 6.37 5.05 -12.67
N ALA A 143 7.18 5.63 -11.75
CA ALA A 143 6.75 6.64 -10.78
C ALA A 143 6.17 7.89 -11.46
N ALA A 144 6.86 8.44 -12.48
CA ALA A 144 6.33 9.56 -13.28
C ALA A 144 4.96 9.27 -13.90
N ARG A 145 4.75 8.04 -14.36
CA ARG A 145 3.49 7.60 -14.97
C ARG A 145 2.37 7.45 -13.93
N CYS A 146 2.71 6.86 -12.77
CA CYS A 146 1.79 6.74 -11.64
C CYS A 146 1.41 8.10 -11.06
N GLY A 147 2.39 9.01 -10.89
CA GLY A 147 2.14 10.38 -10.43
C GLY A 147 1.21 11.15 -11.36
N LYS A 148 1.42 11.02 -12.68
CA LYS A 148 0.53 11.61 -13.69
C LYS A 148 -0.89 11.04 -13.63
N ALA A 149 -1.04 9.76 -13.27
CA ALA A 149 -2.33 9.11 -13.08
C ALA A 149 -3.01 9.50 -11.75
N GLY A 150 -2.29 10.15 -10.81
CA GLY A 150 -2.82 10.67 -9.55
C GLY A 150 -2.31 9.99 -8.29
N ALA A 151 -1.37 9.02 -8.41
CA ALA A 151 -0.69 8.45 -7.25
C ALA A 151 0.26 9.47 -6.60
N ASN A 152 0.39 9.43 -5.28
CA ASN A 152 1.26 10.33 -4.50
C ASN A 152 2.12 9.62 -3.45
N VAL A 153 2.04 8.27 -3.38
CA VAL A 153 2.92 7.42 -2.57
C VAL A 153 3.49 6.30 -3.43
N MET A 154 4.81 6.13 -3.42
CA MET A 154 5.52 5.19 -4.30
C MET A 154 6.30 4.17 -3.46
N VAL A 155 5.92 2.89 -3.51
CA VAL A 155 6.68 1.81 -2.87
C VAL A 155 7.71 1.26 -3.85
N ALA A 156 8.98 1.51 -3.56
CA ALA A 156 10.11 1.13 -4.41
C ALA A 156 11.12 0.27 -3.65
N GLY A 157 11.14 -1.02 -3.92
CA GLY A 157 12.04 -1.99 -3.31
C GLY A 157 13.31 -2.20 -4.14
N SER A 158 13.26 -3.11 -5.11
CA SER A 158 14.44 -3.54 -5.88
C SER A 158 15.11 -2.42 -6.67
N SER A 159 14.39 -1.45 -7.16
CA SER A 159 14.93 -0.29 -7.89
C SER A 159 15.77 0.64 -7.02
N THR A 160 15.52 0.68 -5.71
CA THR A 160 16.29 1.46 -4.74
C THR A 160 17.41 0.64 -4.09
N PHE A 161 17.07 -0.51 -3.49
CA PHE A 161 18.05 -1.32 -2.73
C PHE A 161 19.13 -1.99 -3.60
N ARG A 162 18.90 -2.18 -4.90
CA ARG A 162 19.90 -2.72 -5.85
C ARG A 162 20.60 -1.63 -6.66
N ALA A 163 20.21 -0.36 -6.49
CA ALA A 163 20.86 0.74 -7.20
C ALA A 163 22.30 0.93 -6.70
N PRO A 164 23.26 1.26 -7.59
CA PRO A 164 24.63 1.61 -7.19
C PRO A 164 24.67 2.82 -6.23
N ASP A 165 23.74 3.76 -6.39
CA ASP A 165 23.52 4.91 -5.51
C ASP A 165 22.03 4.94 -5.13
N MET A 166 21.73 4.46 -3.92
CA MET A 166 20.37 4.38 -3.40
C MET A 166 19.77 5.78 -3.19
N ALA A 167 20.54 6.75 -2.74
CA ALA A 167 20.06 8.11 -2.51
C ALA A 167 19.65 8.79 -3.80
N ALA A 168 20.46 8.64 -4.87
CA ALA A 168 20.13 9.13 -6.20
C ALA A 168 18.87 8.43 -6.76
N ALA A 169 18.71 7.13 -6.56
CA ALA A 169 17.52 6.38 -7.00
C ALA A 169 16.25 6.87 -6.29
N VAL A 170 16.29 7.08 -4.97
CA VAL A 170 15.17 7.64 -4.20
C VAL A 170 14.82 9.05 -4.67
N THR A 171 15.83 9.90 -4.89
CA THR A 171 15.63 11.27 -5.42
C THR A 171 14.97 11.25 -6.80
N ALA A 172 15.44 10.37 -7.69
CA ALA A 172 14.88 10.26 -9.05
C ALA A 172 13.41 9.78 -9.04
N ILE A 173 13.01 8.92 -8.11
CA ILE A 173 11.62 8.48 -7.95
C ILE A 173 10.76 9.60 -7.35
N ARG A 174 11.29 10.37 -6.39
CA ARG A 174 10.58 11.46 -5.73
C ARG A 174 10.30 12.63 -6.67
N ASP A 175 11.25 12.93 -7.53
CA ASP A 175 11.21 14.08 -8.43
C ASP A 175 10.56 13.76 -9.81
N ALA A 176 10.06 12.54 -9.97
CA ALA A 176 9.51 11.99 -11.21
C ALA A 176 8.06 12.50 -11.59
#